data_161211616504d63f33c3da0747a9a39c
#
_entry.id   161211616504d63f33c3da0747a9a39c
#
_cell.length_a   1.000
_cell.length_b   1.000
_cell.length_c   1.000
_cell.angle_alpha   90.00
_cell.angle_beta   90.00
_cell.angle_gamma   90.00
#
_symmetry.space_group_name_H-M   'P 1'
#
loop_
_entity.id
_entity.type
_entity.pdbx_description
1 polymer ?
#
loop_
_entity_poly.entity_id
_entity_poly.type
_entity_poly.pdbx_seq_one_letter_code
_entity_poly.pdbx_strand_id
1 'polypeptide(L)' 'MDYIRNYYDVPAKSGSRVRYSGGHQPIEGTIVAAQGARLLIRLDGDDHDMPYHPTWKIEYLPDMQGALDA' A
#
# COMPACT_ATOMS: atom_id res chain seq x y z
N MET A 1 9.56 6.31 4.54
CA MET A 1 8.85 5.04 4.79
C MET A 1 9.55 4.09 5.76
N ASP A 2 10.79 4.38 6.09
CA ASP A 2 11.51 3.49 7.01
C ASP A 2 10.83 3.38 8.36
N TYR A 3 10.30 4.49 8.86
CA TYR A 3 9.58 4.47 10.13
C TYR A 3 8.40 3.49 10.10
N ILE A 4 7.62 3.53 9.02
CA ILE A 4 6.44 2.67 8.89
C ILE A 4 6.87 1.22 8.78
N ARG A 5 7.88 0.92 7.97
CA ARG A 5 8.37 -0.45 7.84
C ARG A 5 8.87 -1.00 9.18
N ASN A 6 9.59 -0.18 9.93
CA ASN A 6 10.17 -0.64 11.19
C ASN A 6 9.14 -0.73 12.30
N TYR A 7 8.26 0.25 12.38
CA TYR A 7 7.28 0.30 13.47
C TYR A 7 6.20 -0.76 13.33
N TYR A 8 5.70 -0.94 12.11
CA TYR A 8 4.61 -1.88 11.85
C TYR A 8 5.07 -3.22 11.32
N ASP A 9 6.35 -3.36 11.04
CA ASP A 9 6.93 -4.59 10.50
C ASP A 9 6.22 -5.01 9.21
N VAL A 10 6.10 -4.06 8.27
CA VAL A 10 5.44 -4.29 6.99
C VAL A 10 6.36 -3.90 5.84
N PRO A 11 6.20 -4.55 4.66
CA PRO A 11 7.07 -4.27 3.51
C PRO A 11 6.60 -3.06 2.70
N ALA A 12 6.35 -1.93 3.37
CA ALA A 12 5.84 -0.73 2.72
C ALA A 12 6.94 0.01 1.97
N LYS A 13 6.70 0.29 0.69
CA LYS A 13 7.61 1.12 -0.10
C LYS A 13 6.83 1.73 -1.26
N SER A 14 7.34 2.86 -1.79
CA SER A 14 6.73 3.52 -2.93
C SER A 14 6.71 2.57 -4.13
N GLY A 15 5.58 2.51 -4.82
CA GLY A 15 5.41 1.64 -5.97
C GLY A 15 4.90 0.25 -5.64
N SER A 16 4.85 -0.12 -4.35
CA SER A 16 4.32 -1.42 -3.96
C SER A 16 2.82 -1.47 -4.14
N ARG A 17 2.32 -2.66 -4.49
CA ARG A 17 0.89 -2.87 -4.63
C ARG A 17 0.29 -3.38 -3.33
N VAL A 18 -0.90 -2.88 -3.03
CA VAL A 18 -1.63 -3.29 -1.83
C VAL A 18 -3.09 -3.51 -2.20
N ARG A 19 -3.81 -4.19 -1.30
CA ARG A 19 -5.26 -4.36 -1.42
C ARG A 19 -5.91 -3.78 -0.19
N TYR A 20 -6.85 -2.88 -0.41
CA TYR A 20 -7.61 -2.25 0.67
C TYR A 20 -8.99 -2.90 0.75
N SER A 21 -9.34 -3.44 1.92
CA SER A 21 -10.59 -4.16 2.09
C SER A 21 -11.53 -3.50 3.10
N GLY A 22 -11.31 -2.21 3.38
CA GLY A 22 -12.17 -1.47 4.31
C GLY A 22 -13.45 -0.93 3.70
N GLY A 23 -13.63 -1.05 2.39
CA GLY A 23 -14.83 -0.59 1.71
C GLY A 23 -15.76 -1.74 1.37
N HIS A 24 -16.65 -1.51 0.40
CA HIS A 24 -17.62 -2.51 -0.04
C HIS A 24 -16.94 -3.73 -0.63
N GLN A 25 -15.92 -3.51 -1.45
CA GLN A 25 -15.20 -4.57 -2.12
C GLN A 25 -13.71 -4.31 -1.98
N PRO A 26 -12.90 -5.37 -1.96
CA PRO A 26 -11.45 -5.17 -1.97
C PRO A 26 -11.03 -4.44 -3.25
N ILE A 27 -10.20 -3.42 -3.09
CA ILE A 27 -9.68 -2.64 -4.21
C ILE A 27 -8.18 -2.58 -4.08
N GLU A 28 -7.47 -2.85 -5.17
CA GLU A 28 -6.03 -2.75 -5.19
C GLU A 28 -5.59 -1.33 -5.46
N GLY A 29 -4.40 -1.00 -5.01
CA GLY A 29 -3.83 0.31 -5.21
C GLY A 29 -2.33 0.28 -5.15
N THR A 30 -1.73 1.47 -5.28
CA THR A 30 -0.29 1.62 -5.28
C THR A 30 0.10 2.59 -4.18
N ILE A 31 1.12 2.23 -3.40
CA ILE A 31 1.69 3.14 -2.41
C ILE A 31 2.45 4.22 -3.15
N VAL A 32 2.09 5.47 -2.92
CA VAL A 32 2.73 6.61 -3.59
C VAL A 32 3.79 7.23 -2.70
N ALA A 33 3.49 7.38 -1.41
CA ALA A 33 4.41 8.04 -0.49
C ALA A 33 3.98 7.73 0.94
N ALA A 34 4.71 8.27 1.90
CA ALA A 34 4.34 8.23 3.31
C ALA A 34 4.05 9.64 3.79
N GLN A 35 3.08 9.76 4.68
CA GLN A 35 2.75 11.04 5.32
C GLN A 35 2.64 10.79 6.81
N GLY A 36 3.67 11.14 7.55
CA GLY A 36 3.74 10.80 8.96
C GLY A 36 3.70 9.29 9.12
N ALA A 37 2.79 8.80 9.94
CA ALA A 37 2.63 7.37 10.19
C ALA A 37 1.61 6.72 9.27
N ARG A 38 1.19 7.41 8.20
CA ARG A 38 0.20 6.88 7.27
C ARG A 38 0.81 6.72 5.88
N LEU A 39 0.22 5.84 5.10
CA LEU A 39 0.61 5.64 3.71
C LEU A 39 -0.35 6.38 2.80
N LEU A 40 0.21 7.11 1.83
CA LEU A 40 -0.59 7.68 0.76
C LEU A 40 -0.72 6.64 -0.33
N ILE A 41 -1.93 6.20 -0.56
CA ILE A 41 -2.23 5.15 -1.50
C ILE A 41 -3.21 5.67 -2.53
N ARG A 42 -2.92 5.41 -3.80
CA ARG A 42 -3.86 5.67 -4.87
C ARG A 42 -4.50 4.37 -5.27
N LEU A 43 -5.79 4.24 -4.99
CA LEU A 43 -6.54 3.06 -5.38
C LEU A 43 -6.77 3.08 -6.89
N ASP A 44 -6.84 1.91 -7.48
CA ASP A 44 -7.10 1.80 -8.92
C ASP A 44 -8.44 2.43 -9.25
N GLY A 45 -8.44 3.32 -10.24
CA GLY A 45 -9.63 4.07 -10.60
C GLY A 45 -9.75 5.45 -9.96
N ASP A 46 -8.92 5.74 -8.97
CA ASP A 46 -8.93 7.05 -8.32
C ASP A 46 -7.91 7.99 -8.95
N ASP A 47 -8.21 9.29 -8.89
CA ASP A 47 -7.35 10.31 -9.48
C ASP A 47 -6.34 10.88 -8.48
N HIS A 48 -6.50 10.60 -7.20
CA HIS A 48 -5.67 11.23 -6.18
C HIS A 48 -5.39 10.26 -5.06
N ASP A 49 -4.37 10.62 -4.27
CA ASP A 49 -3.89 9.78 -3.18
C ASP A 49 -4.70 10.06 -1.93
N MET A 50 -4.90 9.02 -1.13
CA MET A 50 -5.59 9.14 0.15
C MET A 50 -4.75 8.50 1.23
N PRO A 51 -4.82 9.02 2.48
CA PRO A 51 -4.06 8.44 3.58
C PRO A 51 -4.76 7.20 4.14
N TYR A 52 -3.96 6.15 4.39
CA TYR A 52 -4.44 4.90 4.96
C TYR A 52 -3.51 4.45 6.07
N HIS A 53 -4.10 3.80 7.08
CA HIS A 53 -3.31 3.17 8.13
C HIS A 53 -2.52 2.00 7.55
N PRO A 54 -1.23 1.84 7.88
CA PRO A 54 -0.41 0.81 7.24
C PRO A 54 -0.85 -0.62 7.46
N THR A 55 -1.62 -0.89 8.52
CA THR A 55 -2.04 -2.27 8.82
C THR A 55 -3.55 -2.46 8.84
N TRP A 56 -4.35 -1.39 8.87
CA TRP A 56 -5.79 -1.53 8.97
C TRP A 56 -6.40 -1.79 7.60
N LYS A 57 -6.87 -3.01 7.39
CA LYS A 57 -7.52 -3.42 6.14
C LYS A 57 -6.61 -3.26 4.91
N ILE A 58 -5.29 -3.29 5.13
CA ILE A 58 -4.31 -3.21 4.05
C ILE A 58 -3.57 -4.53 3.97
N GLU A 59 -3.59 -5.13 2.81
CA GLU A 59 -2.85 -6.36 2.50
C GLU A 59 -1.74 -6.01 1.52
N TYR A 60 -0.50 -6.37 1.85
CA TYR A 60 0.64 -6.09 1.00
C TYR A 60 0.79 -7.22 -0.01
N LEU A 61 0.67 -6.88 -1.29
CA LEU A 61 0.68 -7.85 -2.36
C LEU A 61 2.11 -8.20 -2.77
N PRO A 62 2.34 -9.40 -3.30
CA PRO A 62 3.67 -9.77 -3.78
C PRO A 62 4.14 -8.86 -4.90
N ASP A 63 5.47 -8.74 -5.05
CA ASP A 63 6.08 -8.03 -6.16
C ASP A 63 5.95 -8.87 -7.42
N MET A 64 4.96 -8.56 -8.22
CA MET A 64 4.67 -9.34 -9.42
C MET A 64 5.78 -9.22 -10.45
N GLN A 65 6.48 -8.09 -10.46
CA GLN A 65 7.58 -7.90 -11.40
C GLN A 65 8.70 -8.91 -11.14
N GLY A 66 9.04 -9.09 -9.89
CA GLY A 66 10.04 -10.09 -9.53
C GLY A 66 9.61 -11.49 -9.90
N ALA A 67 8.33 -11.79 -9.71
CA ALA A 67 7.80 -13.10 -10.05
C ALA A 67 7.84 -13.37 -11.55
N LEU A 68 7.61 -12.33 -12.34
CA LEU A 68 7.63 -12.47 -13.81
C LEU A 68 9.04 -12.70 -14.35
N ASP A 69 10.02 -12.13 -13.66
CA ASP A 69 11.41 -12.26 -14.09
C ASP A 69 12.03 -13.61 -13.73
N ALA A 70 11.38 -14.34 -12.86
CA ALA A 70 11.92 -15.59 -12.34
C ALA A 70 11.76 -16.77 -13.32
#